data_0e6dc220ff05747b0c94654e2e7f88ea
#
_entry.id   0e6dc220ff05747b0c94654e2e7f88ea
#
_cell.length_a   1.000
_cell.length_b   1.000
_cell.length_c   1.000
_cell.angle_alpha   90.00
_cell.angle_beta   90.00
_cell.angle_gamma   90.00
#
_symmetry.space_group_name_H-M   'P 1'
#
loop_
_entity.id
_entity.type
_entity.pdbx_description
1 polymer ?
#
loop_
_entity_poly.entity_id
_entity_poly.type
_entity_poly.pdbx_seq_one_letter_code
_entity_poly.pdbx_strand_id
1 'polypeptide(L)'
;MMMKTTAPKTVNTAAKRPQSRGVAETLIPRELIARQVGGRLALDFCNTAGEHLADRPDESLRDWESFLRWATQVGLIGPESYFELLHHTEPVVPIVRLRDAIYRVGLAIADKRRISERDVALLRDHANARRPEIEARNHAVRWKPAPRHASEQLSAVLAGEALSLLCSPQAVRIGICEGGLCGWLFLDESRGKRRRWCDMNDCGSRAKARRYYEKHKEL
;
A
#
# COMPACT_ATOMS: atom_id res chain seq x y z
N MET A 1 -50.48 46.40 6.14
CA MET A 1 -50.78 44.97 6.48
C MET A 1 -49.97 44.08 5.54
N MET A 2 -48.72 43.69 5.94
CA MET A 2 -47.79 42.94 5.12
C MET A 2 -47.88 41.46 5.51
N MET A 3 -48.32 40.61 4.58
CA MET A 3 -48.34 39.16 4.75
C MET A 3 -46.91 38.58 4.57
N LYS A 4 -46.39 37.92 5.60
CA LYS A 4 -45.14 37.15 5.54
C LYS A 4 -45.43 35.77 4.96
N THR A 5 -44.91 35.53 3.77
CA THR A 5 -44.95 34.19 3.11
C THR A 5 -43.82 33.35 3.66
N THR A 6 -44.12 32.27 4.37
CA THR A 6 -43.17 31.27 4.88
C THR A 6 -42.94 30.22 3.80
N ALA A 7 -41.69 30.04 3.35
CA ALA A 7 -41.29 28.98 2.44
C ALA A 7 -41.16 27.62 3.16
N PRO A 8 -41.54 26.51 2.53
CA PRO A 8 -41.44 25.20 3.16
C PRO A 8 -39.98 24.70 3.21
N LYS A 9 -39.58 24.16 4.37
CA LYS A 9 -38.29 23.48 4.57
C LYS A 9 -38.27 22.14 3.80
N THR A 10 -37.45 22.06 2.79
CA THR A 10 -37.12 20.78 2.11
C THR A 10 -36.29 19.91 3.05
N VAL A 11 -36.87 18.82 3.51
CA VAL A 11 -36.16 17.77 4.24
C VAL A 11 -35.39 16.93 3.21
N ASN A 12 -34.08 17.09 3.18
CA ASN A 12 -33.19 16.30 2.34
C ASN A 12 -32.87 14.96 3.05
N THR A 13 -33.74 13.97 2.85
CA THR A 13 -33.47 12.56 3.23
C THR A 13 -32.62 11.90 2.14
N ALA A 14 -31.31 12.14 2.18
CA ALA A 14 -30.36 11.33 1.41
C ALA A 14 -30.36 9.89 2.00
N ALA A 15 -31.24 9.05 1.47
CA ALA A 15 -31.20 7.61 1.73
C ALA A 15 -29.84 7.08 1.25
N LYS A 16 -28.99 6.62 2.19
CA LYS A 16 -27.80 5.81 1.88
C LYS A 16 -28.25 4.58 1.10
N ARG A 17 -28.06 4.59 -0.23
CA ARG A 17 -28.20 3.36 -1.05
C ARG A 17 -27.23 2.33 -0.50
N PRO A 18 -27.66 1.09 -0.21
CA PRO A 18 -26.76 0.00 0.11
C PRO A 18 -25.88 -0.22 -1.13
N GLN A 19 -24.56 -0.06 -0.96
CA GLN A 19 -23.59 -0.46 -1.98
C GLN A 19 -23.70 -1.98 -2.08
N SER A 20 -24.32 -2.49 -3.14
CA SER A 20 -24.29 -3.89 -3.49
C SER A 20 -22.84 -4.24 -3.87
N ARG A 21 -22.08 -4.79 -2.92
CA ARG A 21 -20.80 -5.44 -3.21
C ARG A 21 -21.09 -6.55 -4.23
N GLY A 22 -20.40 -6.52 -5.38
CA GLY A 22 -20.58 -7.56 -6.40
C GLY A 22 -20.26 -8.95 -5.83
N VAL A 23 -20.92 -9.98 -6.34
CA VAL A 23 -20.74 -11.38 -5.90
C VAL A 23 -19.27 -11.79 -5.95
N ALA A 24 -18.53 -11.36 -6.97
CA ALA A 24 -17.10 -11.60 -7.12
C ALA A 24 -16.27 -11.04 -5.93
N GLU A 25 -16.58 -9.85 -5.44
CA GLU A 25 -15.86 -9.23 -4.31
C GLU A 25 -16.04 -9.99 -3.00
N THR A 26 -17.15 -10.74 -2.87
CA THR A 26 -17.46 -11.55 -1.67
C THR A 26 -16.68 -12.87 -1.66
N LEU A 27 -16.22 -13.36 -2.81
CA LEU A 27 -15.50 -14.65 -2.94
C LEU A 27 -13.98 -14.52 -2.71
N ILE A 28 -13.43 -13.29 -2.74
CA ILE A 28 -12.00 -13.08 -2.46
C ILE A 28 -11.79 -13.17 -0.93
N PRO A 29 -10.80 -13.95 -0.45
CA PRO A 29 -10.51 -14.04 0.96
C PRO A 29 -10.25 -12.66 1.57
N ARG A 30 -10.96 -12.35 2.67
CA ARG A 30 -10.90 -11.02 3.32
C ARG A 30 -9.71 -10.83 4.25
N GLU A 31 -8.95 -11.89 4.49
CA GLU A 31 -7.73 -11.80 5.28
C GLU A 31 -6.77 -10.81 4.63
N LEU A 32 -6.36 -9.80 5.39
CA LEU A 32 -5.44 -8.78 4.91
C LEU A 32 -4.06 -9.38 4.71
N ILE A 33 -3.51 -9.25 3.51
CA ILE A 33 -2.11 -9.64 3.24
C ILE A 33 -1.16 -8.68 3.96
N ALA A 34 -1.45 -7.37 3.90
CA ALA A 34 -0.71 -6.37 4.66
C ALA A 34 -1.59 -5.15 4.95
N ARG A 35 -1.27 -4.44 6.04
CA ARG A 35 -1.97 -3.22 6.44
C ARG A 35 -1.51 -2.05 5.57
N GLN A 36 -2.48 -1.24 5.12
CA GLN A 36 -2.24 -0.04 4.31
C GLN A 36 -2.00 1.16 5.23
N VAL A 37 -0.79 1.31 5.73
CA VAL A 37 -0.38 2.37 6.66
C VAL A 37 0.77 3.23 6.12
N GLY A 38 1.27 2.91 4.94
CA GLY A 38 2.36 3.62 4.28
C GLY A 38 1.95 5.01 3.76
N GLY A 39 0.68 5.20 3.45
CA GLY A 39 0.15 6.46 2.90
C GLY A 39 0.40 6.65 1.40
N ARG A 40 1.09 5.73 0.76
CA ARG A 40 1.32 5.64 -0.69
C ARG A 40 1.40 4.17 -1.10
N LEU A 41 0.86 3.84 -2.27
CA LEU A 41 0.84 2.46 -2.79
C LEU A 41 2.23 1.82 -2.78
N ALA A 42 3.26 2.57 -3.19
CA ALA A 42 4.64 2.07 -3.19
C ALA A 42 5.16 1.71 -1.78
N LEU A 43 4.78 2.47 -0.75
CA LEU A 43 5.16 2.17 0.64
C LEU A 43 4.33 1.04 1.22
N ASP A 44 3.03 0.97 0.90
CA ASP A 44 2.18 -0.18 1.27
C ASP A 44 2.68 -1.46 0.60
N PHE A 45 3.20 -1.38 -0.62
CA PHE A 45 3.87 -2.49 -1.28
C PHE A 45 5.14 -2.93 -0.53
N CYS A 46 5.99 -2.00 -0.11
CA CYS A 46 7.15 -2.33 0.73
C CYS A 46 6.73 -3.04 2.02
N ASN A 47 5.64 -2.61 2.62
CA ASN A 47 5.13 -3.12 3.89
C ASN A 47 4.42 -4.49 3.78
N THR A 48 4.41 -5.12 2.61
CA THR A 48 4.03 -6.53 2.46
C THR A 48 5.07 -7.49 3.01
N ALA A 49 6.30 -7.04 3.29
CA ALA A 49 7.21 -7.74 4.19
C ALA A 49 7.04 -7.19 5.62
N GLY A 50 6.90 -8.09 6.59
CA GLY A 50 6.87 -7.75 8.02
C GLY A 50 8.28 -7.76 8.61
N GLU A 51 8.43 -7.11 9.77
CA GLU A 51 9.66 -7.18 10.57
C GLU A 51 10.96 -6.96 9.78
N HIS A 52 11.01 -5.89 8.98
CA HIS A 52 12.15 -5.58 8.12
C HIS A 52 13.51 -5.51 8.83
N LEU A 53 13.51 -5.30 10.15
CA LEU A 53 14.71 -5.21 10.98
C LEU A 53 15.06 -6.55 11.66
N ALA A 54 14.29 -7.61 11.40
CA ALA A 54 14.62 -8.97 11.85
C ALA A 54 15.65 -9.63 10.92
N ASP A 55 16.36 -10.62 11.43
CA ASP A 55 17.30 -11.45 10.62
C ASP A 55 16.58 -12.13 9.45
N ARG A 56 15.31 -12.46 9.63
CA ARG A 56 14.42 -13.03 8.61
C ARG A 56 13.09 -12.27 8.63
N PRO A 57 12.89 -11.31 7.72
CA PRO A 57 11.62 -10.64 7.56
C PRO A 57 10.48 -11.62 7.26
N ASP A 58 9.28 -11.33 7.79
CA ASP A 58 8.09 -12.11 7.48
C ASP A 58 7.59 -11.76 6.08
N GLU A 59 7.48 -12.77 5.21
CA GLU A 59 7.09 -12.60 3.81
C GLU A 59 5.60 -12.87 3.62
N SER A 60 4.84 -11.85 3.23
CA SER A 60 3.41 -12.00 2.92
C SER A 60 3.14 -12.36 1.46
N LEU A 61 4.03 -11.99 0.54
CA LEU A 61 3.91 -12.31 -0.89
C LEU A 61 4.64 -13.62 -1.22
N ARG A 62 4.08 -14.74 -0.74
CA ARG A 62 4.72 -16.06 -0.84
C ARG A 62 4.59 -16.67 -2.23
N ASP A 63 3.53 -16.31 -2.96
CA ASP A 63 3.16 -16.85 -4.26
C ASP A 63 2.34 -15.83 -5.07
N TRP A 64 1.99 -16.22 -6.30
CA TRP A 64 1.20 -15.40 -7.20
C TRP A 64 -0.18 -15.05 -6.63
N GLU A 65 -0.85 -15.98 -5.98
CA GLU A 65 -2.18 -15.75 -5.38
C GLU A 65 -2.11 -14.69 -4.28
N SER A 66 -1.16 -14.78 -3.37
CA SER A 66 -1.00 -13.79 -2.29
C SER A 66 -0.73 -12.38 -2.86
N PHE A 67 0.04 -12.27 -3.95
CA PHE A 67 0.22 -11.00 -4.65
C PHE A 67 -1.08 -10.49 -5.28
N LEU A 68 -1.85 -11.34 -5.96
CA LEU A 68 -3.14 -10.96 -6.54
C LEU A 68 -4.15 -10.51 -5.48
N ARG A 69 -4.19 -11.20 -4.34
CA ARG A 69 -5.02 -10.80 -3.19
C ARG A 69 -4.64 -9.41 -2.70
N TRP A 70 -3.35 -9.17 -2.48
CA TRP A 70 -2.87 -7.86 -2.09
C TRP A 70 -3.22 -6.79 -3.15
N ALA A 71 -2.94 -7.04 -4.41
CA ALA A 71 -3.23 -6.12 -5.51
C ALA A 71 -4.73 -5.76 -5.60
N THR A 72 -5.60 -6.71 -5.30
CA THR A 72 -7.05 -6.47 -5.23
C THR A 72 -7.43 -5.69 -3.97
N GLN A 73 -6.83 -5.99 -2.83
CA GLN A 73 -7.08 -5.29 -1.56
C GLN A 73 -6.71 -3.81 -1.63
N VAL A 74 -5.62 -3.46 -2.32
CA VAL A 74 -5.20 -2.06 -2.53
C VAL A 74 -5.92 -1.38 -3.70
N GLY A 75 -6.79 -2.10 -4.42
CA GLY A 75 -7.52 -1.58 -5.57
C GLY A 75 -6.68 -1.43 -6.84
N LEU A 76 -5.52 -2.05 -6.91
CA LEU A 76 -4.66 -2.04 -8.11
C LEU A 76 -5.33 -2.78 -9.27
N ILE A 77 -5.98 -3.92 -8.99
CA ILE A 77 -6.81 -4.67 -9.93
C ILE A 77 -8.22 -4.85 -9.39
N GLY A 78 -9.17 -5.19 -10.29
CA GLY A 78 -10.54 -5.52 -9.92
C GLY A 78 -10.71 -6.99 -9.54
N PRO A 79 -11.86 -7.35 -8.89
CA PRO A 79 -12.19 -8.72 -8.55
C PRO A 79 -12.23 -9.65 -9.78
N GLU A 80 -12.71 -9.17 -10.92
CA GLU A 80 -12.78 -9.93 -12.15
C GLU A 80 -11.37 -10.30 -12.64
N SER A 81 -10.44 -9.32 -12.65
CA SER A 81 -9.05 -9.58 -13.01
C SER A 81 -8.37 -10.53 -12.03
N TYR A 82 -8.72 -10.48 -10.72
CA TYR A 82 -8.22 -11.45 -9.74
C TYR A 82 -8.55 -12.89 -10.17
N PHE A 83 -9.83 -13.19 -10.47
CA PHE A 83 -10.24 -14.54 -10.85
C PHE A 83 -9.66 -14.97 -12.20
N GLU A 84 -9.58 -14.06 -13.18
CA GLU A 84 -8.95 -14.34 -14.48
C GLU A 84 -7.47 -14.72 -14.29
N LEU A 85 -6.72 -13.94 -13.52
CA LEU A 85 -5.29 -14.12 -13.31
C LEU A 85 -4.93 -15.27 -12.39
N LEU A 86 -5.85 -15.70 -11.53
CA LEU A 86 -5.64 -16.84 -10.63
C LEU A 86 -5.45 -18.17 -11.39
N HIS A 87 -6.00 -18.28 -12.61
CA HIS A 87 -5.81 -19.44 -13.49
C HIS A 87 -4.45 -19.47 -14.21
N HIS A 88 -3.65 -18.41 -14.06
CA HIS A 88 -2.31 -18.32 -14.63
C HIS A 88 -1.27 -18.32 -13.51
N THR A 89 -0.18 -19.06 -13.72
CA THR A 89 0.93 -19.06 -12.77
C THR A 89 2.00 -18.12 -13.26
N GLU A 90 2.29 -17.10 -12.48
CA GLU A 90 3.34 -16.12 -12.75
C GLU A 90 4.38 -16.13 -11.62
N PRO A 91 5.66 -15.89 -11.91
CA PRO A 91 6.68 -15.86 -10.88
C PRO A 91 6.53 -14.62 -9.99
N VAL A 92 6.42 -14.83 -8.67
CA VAL A 92 6.36 -13.73 -7.69
C VAL A 92 7.74 -13.14 -7.36
N VAL A 93 8.81 -13.91 -7.58
CA VAL A 93 10.19 -13.50 -7.22
C VAL A 93 10.62 -12.16 -7.86
N PRO A 94 10.36 -11.87 -9.14
CA PRO A 94 10.68 -10.55 -9.70
C PRO A 94 9.93 -9.40 -9.01
N ILE A 95 8.68 -9.63 -8.61
CA ILE A 95 7.83 -8.66 -7.89
C ILE A 95 8.43 -8.37 -6.52
N VAL A 96 8.82 -9.41 -5.78
CA VAL A 96 9.46 -9.29 -4.47
C VAL A 96 10.81 -8.56 -4.58
N ARG A 97 11.62 -8.87 -5.59
CA ARG A 97 12.88 -8.14 -5.85
C ARG A 97 12.66 -6.65 -6.12
N LEU A 98 11.64 -6.30 -6.89
CA LEU A 98 11.26 -4.90 -7.12
C LEU A 98 10.86 -4.22 -5.80
N ARG A 99 10.00 -4.86 -5.01
CA ARG A 99 9.59 -4.38 -3.68
C ARG A 99 10.79 -4.06 -2.80
N ASP A 100 11.71 -5.01 -2.71
CA ASP A 100 12.89 -4.88 -1.87
C ASP A 100 13.83 -3.76 -2.35
N ALA A 101 13.93 -3.54 -3.66
CA ALA A 101 14.67 -2.41 -4.22
C ALA A 101 14.00 -1.08 -3.87
N ILE A 102 12.66 -0.98 -4.00
CA ILE A 102 11.90 0.21 -3.59
C ILE A 102 12.12 0.49 -2.10
N TYR A 103 12.05 -0.54 -1.26
CA TYR A 103 12.29 -0.42 0.17
C TYR A 103 13.70 0.11 0.48
N ARG A 104 14.76 -0.44 -0.14
CA ARG A 104 16.14 0.02 0.08
C ARG A 104 16.35 1.47 -0.36
N VAL A 105 15.73 1.90 -1.47
CA VAL A 105 15.79 3.30 -1.91
C VAL A 105 15.05 4.20 -0.92
N GLY A 106 13.85 3.84 -0.51
CA GLY A 106 13.07 4.58 0.49
C GLY A 106 13.79 4.71 1.83
N LEU A 107 14.40 3.59 2.29
CA LEU A 107 15.23 3.55 3.49
C LEU A 107 16.45 4.48 3.39
N ALA A 108 17.15 4.46 2.24
CA ALA A 108 18.32 5.31 2.01
C ALA A 108 17.95 6.80 2.03
N ILE A 109 16.78 7.18 1.48
CA ILE A 109 16.27 8.55 1.54
C ILE A 109 15.95 8.95 2.99
N ALA A 110 15.22 8.11 3.72
CA ALA A 110 14.83 8.37 5.11
C ALA A 110 16.05 8.54 6.03
N ASP A 111 17.06 7.71 5.86
CA ASP A 111 18.33 7.74 6.62
C ASP A 111 19.37 8.70 6.05
N LYS A 112 19.05 9.43 4.96
CA LYS A 112 19.98 10.32 4.26
C LYS A 112 21.30 9.65 3.85
N ARG A 113 21.20 8.37 3.43
CA ARG A 113 22.33 7.58 2.95
C ARG A 113 22.43 7.60 1.43
N ARG A 114 23.56 7.16 0.89
CA ARG A 114 23.74 7.01 -0.56
C ARG A 114 22.74 5.99 -1.12
N ILE A 115 22.06 6.35 -2.19
CA ILE A 115 21.13 5.50 -2.91
C ILE A 115 21.92 4.58 -3.85
N SER A 116 21.52 3.31 -3.96
CA SER A 116 22.12 2.32 -4.83
C SER A 116 21.70 2.55 -6.28
N GLU A 117 22.66 2.79 -7.17
CA GLU A 117 22.43 2.89 -8.62
C GLU A 117 21.80 1.62 -9.19
N ARG A 118 22.16 0.45 -8.65
CA ARG A 118 21.58 -0.85 -9.07
C ARG A 118 20.08 -0.91 -8.76
N ASP A 119 19.68 -0.42 -7.57
CA ASP A 119 18.27 -0.41 -7.19
C ASP A 119 17.49 0.58 -8.05
N VAL A 120 18.04 1.77 -8.29
CA VAL A 120 17.43 2.77 -9.20
C VAL A 120 17.30 2.22 -10.63
N ALA A 121 18.32 1.54 -11.15
CA ALA A 121 18.26 0.91 -12.47
C ALA A 121 17.14 -0.13 -12.52
N LEU A 122 17.00 -0.98 -11.50
CA LEU A 122 15.92 -1.98 -11.44
C LEU A 122 14.53 -1.31 -11.46
N LEU A 123 14.32 -0.25 -10.69
CA LEU A 123 13.05 0.50 -10.69
C LEU A 123 12.76 1.08 -12.08
N ARG A 124 13.76 1.71 -12.70
CA ARG A 124 13.63 2.30 -14.03
C ARG A 124 13.28 1.24 -15.09
N ASP A 125 13.96 0.09 -15.05
CA ASP A 125 13.76 -0.98 -16.03
C ASP A 125 12.34 -1.54 -15.93
N HIS A 126 11.83 -1.78 -14.72
CA HIS A 126 10.43 -2.15 -14.53
C HIS A 126 9.45 -1.05 -14.96
N ALA A 127 9.71 0.23 -14.64
CA ALA A 127 8.81 1.32 -14.98
C ALA A 127 8.70 1.56 -16.51
N ASN A 128 9.71 1.17 -17.26
CA ASN A 128 9.74 1.25 -18.74
C ASN A 128 9.07 0.05 -19.42
N ALA A 129 8.70 -0.99 -18.69
CA ALA A 129 7.97 -2.13 -19.24
C ALA A 129 6.54 -1.72 -19.64
N ARG A 130 5.91 -2.53 -20.50
CA ARG A 130 4.54 -2.28 -20.98
C ARG A 130 3.57 -2.31 -19.79
N ARG A 131 2.82 -1.24 -19.62
CA ARG A 131 1.74 -1.16 -18.64
C ARG A 131 0.50 -1.93 -19.08
N PRO A 132 -0.34 -2.39 -18.15
CA PRO A 132 -1.63 -3.00 -18.47
C PRO A 132 -2.58 -1.98 -19.10
N GLU A 133 -3.64 -2.48 -19.72
CA GLU A 133 -4.76 -1.65 -20.15
C GLU A 133 -5.52 -1.08 -18.94
N ILE A 134 -6.34 -0.07 -19.21
CA ILE A 134 -7.21 0.54 -18.21
C ILE A 134 -8.65 0.15 -18.54
N GLU A 135 -9.39 -0.37 -17.54
CA GLU A 135 -10.83 -0.58 -17.66
C GLU A 135 -11.60 0.33 -16.71
N ALA A 136 -12.78 0.76 -17.16
CA ALA A 136 -13.75 1.50 -16.34
C ALA A 136 -14.98 0.62 -16.10
N ARG A 137 -15.28 0.31 -14.84
CA ARG A 137 -16.44 -0.46 -14.42
C ARG A 137 -17.03 0.07 -13.12
N ASN A 138 -18.36 0.12 -13.03
CA ASN A 138 -19.06 0.44 -11.79
C ASN A 138 -18.51 1.67 -11.05
N HIS A 139 -18.26 2.76 -11.77
CA HIS A 139 -17.70 4.01 -11.23
C HIS A 139 -16.25 3.90 -10.70
N ALA A 140 -15.50 2.88 -11.08
CA ALA A 140 -14.08 2.72 -10.76
C ALA A 140 -13.25 2.55 -12.03
N VAL A 141 -12.03 3.08 -12.00
CA VAL A 141 -11.02 2.88 -13.04
C VAL A 141 -9.92 2.02 -12.44
N ARG A 142 -9.55 0.94 -13.13
CA ARG A 142 -8.57 -0.04 -12.65
C ARG A 142 -7.66 -0.51 -13.78
N TRP A 143 -6.54 -1.03 -13.42
CA TRP A 143 -5.65 -1.72 -14.35
C TRP A 143 -6.23 -3.10 -14.71
N LYS A 144 -6.16 -3.42 -16.01
CA LYS A 144 -6.53 -4.71 -16.57
C LYS A 144 -5.30 -5.35 -17.22
N PRO A 145 -4.53 -6.13 -16.45
CA PRO A 145 -3.34 -6.79 -16.99
C PRO A 145 -3.71 -7.94 -17.92
N ALA A 146 -2.89 -8.14 -18.95
CA ALA A 146 -3.00 -9.31 -19.82
C ALA A 146 -2.51 -10.57 -19.07
N PRO A 147 -3.24 -11.68 -19.09
CA PRO A 147 -2.95 -12.85 -18.23
C PRO A 147 -1.51 -13.39 -18.33
N ARG A 148 -0.93 -13.42 -19.54
CA ARG A 148 0.45 -13.93 -19.77
C ARG A 148 1.57 -12.94 -19.44
N HIS A 149 1.26 -11.71 -19.07
CA HIS A 149 2.21 -10.64 -18.79
C HIS A 149 1.84 -9.88 -17.51
N ALA A 150 0.96 -10.43 -16.72
CA ALA A 150 0.39 -9.72 -15.57
C ALA A 150 1.45 -9.34 -14.53
N SER A 151 2.40 -10.24 -14.25
CA SER A 151 3.51 -9.98 -13.32
C SER A 151 4.37 -8.80 -13.76
N GLU A 152 4.79 -8.77 -15.04
CA GLU A 152 5.58 -7.69 -15.62
C GLU A 152 4.80 -6.37 -15.64
N GLN A 153 3.56 -6.41 -16.12
CA GLN A 153 2.71 -5.23 -16.27
C GLN A 153 2.35 -4.59 -14.93
N LEU A 154 2.02 -5.39 -13.90
CA LEU A 154 1.74 -4.87 -12.57
C LEU A 154 3.01 -4.36 -11.89
N SER A 155 4.16 -5.01 -12.11
CA SER A 155 5.46 -4.49 -11.68
C SER A 155 5.76 -3.12 -12.29
N ALA A 156 5.43 -2.90 -13.58
CA ALA A 156 5.62 -1.61 -14.23
C ALA A 156 4.78 -0.50 -13.59
N VAL A 157 3.55 -0.80 -13.20
CA VAL A 157 2.70 0.15 -12.46
C VAL A 157 3.31 0.48 -11.09
N LEU A 158 3.69 -0.55 -10.32
CA LEU A 158 4.27 -0.37 -8.98
C LEU A 158 5.59 0.40 -9.01
N ALA A 159 6.45 0.12 -9.99
CA ALA A 159 7.69 0.86 -10.20
C ALA A 159 7.41 2.33 -10.57
N GLY A 160 6.41 2.59 -11.42
CA GLY A 160 5.97 3.94 -11.78
C GLY A 160 5.47 4.73 -10.58
N GLU A 161 4.64 4.12 -9.72
CA GLU A 161 4.16 4.71 -8.46
C GLU A 161 5.31 4.99 -7.49
N ALA A 162 6.28 4.07 -7.39
CA ALA A 162 7.46 4.27 -6.57
C ALA A 162 8.30 5.44 -7.08
N LEU A 163 8.62 5.51 -8.37
CA LEU A 163 9.38 6.61 -8.94
C LEU A 163 8.64 7.95 -8.81
N SER A 164 7.31 7.96 -8.98
CA SER A 164 6.49 9.16 -8.76
C SER A 164 6.65 9.72 -7.35
N LEU A 165 6.68 8.86 -6.31
CA LEU A 165 6.92 9.26 -4.95
C LEU A 165 8.39 9.67 -4.72
N LEU A 166 9.34 8.79 -5.09
CA LEU A 166 10.77 8.94 -4.76
C LEU A 166 11.41 10.15 -5.45
N CYS A 167 10.93 10.53 -6.64
CA CYS A 167 11.37 11.72 -7.37
C CYS A 167 10.59 13.00 -6.98
N SER A 168 9.59 12.89 -6.09
CA SER A 168 8.79 14.04 -5.67
C SER A 168 9.39 14.76 -4.45
N PRO A 169 8.99 16.03 -4.20
CA PRO A 169 9.33 16.72 -2.96
C PRO A 169 8.83 16.01 -1.68
N GLN A 170 7.91 15.05 -1.81
CA GLN A 170 7.40 14.28 -0.67
C GLN A 170 8.38 13.20 -0.19
N ALA A 171 9.34 12.80 -1.02
CA ALA A 171 10.31 11.75 -0.68
C ALA A 171 11.04 12.02 0.65
N VAL A 172 11.38 13.28 0.96
CA VAL A 172 12.02 13.67 2.22
C VAL A 172 11.12 13.51 3.46
N ARG A 173 9.86 13.13 3.27
CA ARG A 173 8.89 12.84 4.33
C ARG A 173 8.69 11.34 4.55
N ILE A 174 9.43 10.51 3.85
CA ILE A 174 9.44 9.06 4.10
C ILE A 174 10.10 8.84 5.47
N GLY A 175 9.37 8.21 6.37
CA GLY A 175 9.82 7.80 7.69
C GLY A 175 9.90 6.29 7.82
N ILE A 176 10.67 5.83 8.80
CA ILE A 176 10.86 4.42 9.17
C ILE A 176 10.19 4.19 10.52
N CYS A 177 9.44 3.11 10.65
CA CYS A 177 8.78 2.77 11.90
C CYS A 177 9.80 2.34 12.96
N GLU A 178 9.77 3.02 14.13
CA GLU A 178 10.61 2.73 15.29
C GLU A 178 9.99 1.63 16.20
N GLY A 179 9.09 0.82 15.67
CA GLY A 179 8.31 -0.18 16.43
C GLY A 179 9.06 -1.48 16.71
N GLY A 180 10.30 -1.43 17.18
CA GLY A 180 11.12 -2.63 17.44
C GLY A 180 11.65 -3.21 16.12
N LEU A 181 11.25 -4.44 15.75
CA LEU A 181 11.69 -5.09 14.51
C LEU A 181 10.90 -4.67 13.25
N CYS A 182 9.88 -3.81 13.39
CA CYS A 182 8.96 -3.46 12.31
C CYS A 182 9.68 -2.91 11.06
N GLY A 183 10.32 -1.74 11.15
CA GLY A 183 11.04 -1.12 10.03
C GLY A 183 10.17 -0.70 8.83
N TRP A 184 8.85 -0.75 8.90
CA TRP A 184 7.93 -0.34 7.83
C TRP A 184 8.12 1.12 7.44
N LEU A 185 8.00 1.39 6.14
CA LEU A 185 8.05 2.75 5.61
C LEU A 185 6.66 3.40 5.64
N PHE A 186 6.63 4.70 5.89
CA PHE A 186 5.41 5.49 5.83
C PHE A 186 5.71 6.92 5.34
N LEU A 187 4.72 7.57 4.74
CA LEU A 187 4.77 8.99 4.44
C LEU A 187 4.30 9.77 5.67
N ASP A 188 5.17 10.62 6.24
CA ASP A 188 4.79 11.48 7.36
C ASP A 188 4.07 12.74 6.86
N GLU A 189 2.74 12.68 6.81
CA GLU A 189 1.89 13.82 6.46
C GLU A 189 1.51 14.68 7.68
N SER A 190 2.05 14.37 8.87
CA SER A 190 1.80 15.17 10.07
C SER A 190 2.35 16.59 9.92
N ARG A 191 1.67 17.57 10.54
CA ARG A 191 2.05 18.99 10.47
C ARG A 191 3.49 19.25 10.96
N GLY A 192 3.93 18.48 11.95
CA GLY A 192 5.25 18.66 12.58
C GLY A 192 6.31 17.67 12.13
N LYS A 193 6.07 16.81 11.17
CA LYS A 193 6.98 15.71 10.76
C LYS A 193 7.47 14.90 11.97
N ARG A 194 6.56 14.48 12.84
CA ARG A 194 6.88 13.83 14.12
C ARG A 194 6.35 12.40 14.24
N ARG A 195 5.82 11.84 13.15
CA ARG A 195 5.36 10.46 13.14
C ARG A 195 6.55 9.52 13.31
N ARG A 196 6.51 8.64 14.32
CA ARG A 196 7.56 7.68 14.66
C ARG A 196 7.18 6.25 14.36
N TRP A 197 5.89 5.96 14.23
CA TRP A 197 5.35 4.61 14.05
C TRP A 197 4.47 4.53 12.80
N CYS A 198 4.53 3.40 12.13
CA CYS A 198 3.65 3.13 10.98
C CYS A 198 2.17 3.16 11.38
N ASP A 199 1.85 2.79 12.63
CA ASP A 199 0.52 2.93 13.21
C ASP A 199 0.64 3.19 14.73
N MET A 200 -0.11 4.19 15.22
CA MET A 200 -0.13 4.53 16.62
C MET A 200 -0.83 3.45 17.47
N ASN A 201 -1.88 2.82 16.93
CA ASN A 201 -2.68 1.83 17.63
C ASN A 201 -2.02 0.44 17.69
N ASP A 202 -0.96 0.23 16.92
CA ASP A 202 -0.18 -1.00 16.92
C ASP A 202 1.25 -0.73 17.42
N CYS A 203 2.19 -0.36 16.55
CA CYS A 203 3.59 -0.14 16.92
C CYS A 203 3.75 0.93 18.00
N GLY A 204 2.95 2.01 17.95
CA GLY A 204 2.93 3.05 18.98
C GLY A 204 2.47 2.54 20.34
N SER A 205 1.41 1.74 20.38
CA SER A 205 0.90 1.14 21.63
C SER A 205 1.87 0.12 22.20
N ARG A 206 2.46 -0.75 21.36
CA ARG A 206 3.52 -1.69 21.78
C ARG A 206 4.75 -0.97 22.35
N ALA A 207 5.16 0.14 21.74
CA ALA A 207 6.28 0.95 22.22
C ALA A 207 5.99 1.61 23.57
N LYS A 208 4.74 2.07 23.80
CA LYS A 208 4.31 2.61 25.10
C LYS A 208 4.29 1.53 26.17
N ALA A 209 3.75 0.35 25.87
CA ALA A 209 3.70 -0.77 26.80
C ALA A 209 5.13 -1.20 27.21
N ARG A 210 6.06 -1.39 26.26
CA ARG A 210 7.47 -1.70 26.59
C ARG A 210 8.07 -0.69 27.55
N ARG A 211 7.95 0.63 27.27
CA ARG A 211 8.47 1.68 28.15
C ARG A 211 7.85 1.62 29.55
N TYR A 212 6.57 1.30 29.65
CA TYR A 212 5.90 1.16 30.93
C TYR A 212 6.49 -0.01 31.73
N TYR A 213 6.65 -1.19 31.11
CA TYR A 213 7.22 -2.36 31.79
C TYR A 213 8.70 -2.17 32.17
N GLU A 214 9.51 -1.57 31.28
CA GLU A 214 10.91 -1.24 31.59
C GLU A 214 11.02 -0.36 32.84
N LYS A 215 10.17 0.68 32.92
CA LYS A 215 10.15 1.62 34.05
C LYS A 215 9.69 0.99 35.38
N HIS A 216 8.89 -0.11 35.34
CA HIS A 216 8.36 -0.76 36.54
C HIS A 216 9.03 -2.09 36.85
N LYS A 217 10.07 -2.48 36.10
CA LYS A 217 10.82 -3.71 36.31
C LYS A 217 11.90 -3.54 37.39
N GLU A 218 12.20 -2.30 37.77
CA GLU A 218 13.19 -1.94 38.80
C GLU A 218 12.55 -1.67 40.19
N LEU A 219 11.26 -1.98 40.33
CA LEU A 219 10.51 -1.95 41.62
C LEU A 219 10.19 -3.37 42.08
#